data_0d3e37a4b7263242979b3d10d79ce07b
#
_entry.id   0d3e37a4b7263242979b3d10d79ce07b
#
_cell.length_a   1.000
_cell.length_b   1.000
_cell.length_c   1.000
_cell.angle_alpha   90.00
_cell.angle_beta   90.00
_cell.angle_gamma   90.00
#
_symmetry.space_group_name_H-M   'P 1'
#
loop_
_entity.id
_entity.type
_entity.pdbx_description
1 polymer ?
#
loop_
_entity_poly.entity_id
_entity_poly.type
_entity_poly.pdbx_seq_one_letter_code
_entity_poly.pdbx_strand_id
1 'polypeptide(L)'
;MIRPGFVSFRMFILSVATFIVPVGILLMSRNNYLYFATVFIFYLILAPAISVPALKLRDFAEGMNLLNEVVLRIYEIIDQKELAIKNSEEEIKGYDLEFNNVSFSYGNEEVLKNISFCAKQGEVTALVGYSGAGKSTIGTLIPRFYDSSEGSIKIGGVNIKNIPINVLMDNIAFVFQDSDFITDTVFNNVAMAKTGSTKEDVIKACKKARCHDFIEKLPNGYNTVLGKGTYLSGGEKQRIAVARAILKDAPILVLDEATSFADSENEYLMQEALSELVKDKTVIMIAHRLNTIEHANQILVISDGKIAERGKHEDLILADGIYKRLFDIYKKTNIWQMDIEGSENE
;
A
#
# COMPACT_ATOMS: atom_id res chain seq x y z
N MET A 1 -4.10 23.39 13.33
CA MET A 1 -5.12 24.36 12.86
C MET A 1 -5.96 24.77 14.07
N ILE A 2 -5.79 26.00 14.60
CA ILE A 2 -6.50 26.46 15.80
C ILE A 2 -7.96 26.68 15.41
N ARG A 3 -8.89 25.92 16.02
CA ARG A 3 -10.34 26.04 15.73
C ARG A 3 -10.82 27.45 16.09
N PRO A 4 -11.57 28.14 15.21
CA PRO A 4 -12.03 29.53 15.46
C PRO A 4 -12.84 29.70 16.76
N GLY A 5 -13.52 28.68 17.24
CA GLY A 5 -14.19 28.69 18.54
C GLY A 5 -13.27 28.82 19.76
N PHE A 6 -12.01 28.48 19.64
CA PHE A 6 -11.01 28.54 20.70
C PHE A 6 -10.62 29.99 21.02
N VAL A 7 -10.41 30.80 20.00
CA VAL A 7 -10.07 32.24 20.15
C VAL A 7 -11.27 33.00 20.73
N SER A 8 -12.48 32.67 20.27
CA SER A 8 -13.70 33.31 20.73
C SER A 8 -13.99 33.05 22.22
N PHE A 9 -13.80 31.80 22.68
CA PHE A 9 -14.04 31.48 24.10
C PHE A 9 -12.99 32.11 25.02
N ARG A 10 -11.73 32.17 24.63
CA ARG A 10 -10.67 32.86 25.37
C ARG A 10 -10.92 34.38 25.46
N MET A 11 -11.34 34.98 24.36
CA MET A 11 -11.73 36.38 24.29
C MET A 11 -12.96 36.67 25.16
N PHE A 12 -13.94 35.78 25.18
CA PHE A 12 -15.13 35.91 26.01
C PHE A 12 -14.80 35.91 27.50
N ILE A 13 -14.01 34.93 27.99
CA ILE A 13 -13.60 34.90 29.41
C ILE A 13 -12.81 36.15 29.80
N LEU A 14 -11.86 36.58 28.95
CA LEU A 14 -11.10 37.78 29.17
C LEU A 14 -11.99 39.05 29.18
N SER A 15 -12.97 39.12 28.29
CA SER A 15 -13.88 40.28 28.21
C SER A 15 -14.83 40.36 29.41
N VAL A 16 -15.40 39.24 29.87
CA VAL A 16 -16.22 39.19 31.08
C VAL A 16 -15.41 39.60 32.28
N ALA A 17 -14.22 39.06 32.48
CA ALA A 17 -13.37 39.38 33.61
C ALA A 17 -12.84 40.81 33.56
N THR A 18 -12.52 41.36 32.41
CA THR A 18 -11.84 42.68 32.31
C THR A 18 -12.82 43.85 32.19
N PHE A 19 -14.00 43.64 31.60
CA PHE A 19 -14.93 44.76 31.31
C PHE A 19 -16.27 44.68 32.05
N ILE A 20 -16.93 43.53 32.08
CA ILE A 20 -18.31 43.42 32.60
C ILE A 20 -18.35 43.58 34.10
N VAL A 21 -17.41 42.97 34.85
CA VAL A 21 -17.42 43.05 36.32
C VAL A 21 -17.04 44.45 36.83
N PRO A 22 -15.98 45.12 36.30
CA PRO A 22 -15.69 46.50 36.67
C PRO A 22 -16.83 47.47 36.39
N VAL A 23 -17.51 47.35 35.27
CA VAL A 23 -18.69 48.16 34.92
C VAL A 23 -19.84 47.92 35.91
N GLY A 24 -20.08 46.67 36.29
CA GLY A 24 -21.07 46.28 37.29
C GLY A 24 -20.77 46.94 38.67
N ILE A 25 -19.50 46.86 39.12
CA ILE A 25 -19.04 47.49 40.37
C ILE A 25 -19.20 49.02 40.32
N LEU A 26 -18.86 49.65 39.18
CA LEU A 26 -19.04 51.10 39.00
C LEU A 26 -20.49 51.52 39.11
N LEU A 27 -21.42 50.78 38.52
CA LEU A 27 -22.86 51.06 38.60
C LEU A 27 -23.41 50.89 40.00
N MET A 28 -22.92 49.92 40.76
CA MET A 28 -23.34 49.66 42.14
C MET A 28 -22.74 50.65 43.13
N SER A 29 -21.58 51.26 42.85
CA SER A 29 -20.86 52.18 43.78
C SER A 29 -21.06 53.64 43.47
N ARG A 30 -22.16 54.02 42.85
CA ARG A 30 -22.47 55.33 42.24
C ARG A 30 -22.22 56.61 43.13
N ASN A 31 -22.04 56.48 44.45
CA ASN A 31 -21.76 57.57 45.37
C ASN A 31 -20.53 57.35 46.27
N ASN A 32 -19.74 56.30 46.12
CA ASN A 32 -18.58 56.02 46.97
C ASN A 32 -17.35 55.61 46.16
N TYR A 33 -16.63 56.61 45.68
CA TYR A 33 -15.43 56.45 44.83
C TYR A 33 -14.29 55.71 45.54
N LEU A 34 -14.14 55.88 46.87
CA LEU A 34 -13.08 55.18 47.60
C LEU A 34 -13.32 53.66 47.66
N TYR A 35 -14.55 53.24 47.88
CA TYR A 35 -14.96 51.87 47.88
C TYR A 35 -14.77 51.25 46.47
N PHE A 36 -15.18 51.96 45.42
CA PHE A 36 -14.99 51.53 44.06
C PHE A 36 -13.51 51.33 43.75
N ALA A 37 -12.64 52.30 44.09
CA ALA A 37 -11.21 52.22 43.82
C ALA A 37 -10.56 50.96 44.48
N THR A 38 -10.90 50.71 45.75
CA THR A 38 -10.39 49.58 46.53
C THR A 38 -10.80 48.25 45.91
N VAL A 39 -12.08 48.08 45.59
CA VAL A 39 -12.62 46.86 45.01
C VAL A 39 -12.10 46.65 43.58
N PHE A 40 -11.94 47.72 42.82
CA PHE A 40 -11.40 47.65 41.46
C PHE A 40 -9.93 47.19 41.43
N ILE A 41 -9.08 47.75 42.32
CA ILE A 41 -7.67 47.31 42.44
C ILE A 41 -7.61 45.85 42.87
N PHE A 42 -8.40 45.45 43.87
CA PHE A 42 -8.46 44.07 44.31
C PHE A 42 -8.89 43.11 43.16
N TYR A 43 -9.90 43.54 42.39
CA TYR A 43 -10.38 42.78 41.24
C TYR A 43 -9.33 42.67 40.11
N LEU A 44 -8.60 43.73 39.78
CA LEU A 44 -7.50 43.74 38.81
C LEU A 44 -6.41 42.69 39.14
N ILE A 45 -6.16 42.52 40.45
CA ILE A 45 -5.17 41.54 40.93
C ILE A 45 -5.77 40.11 40.89
N LEU A 46 -7.03 39.95 41.25
CA LEU A 46 -7.66 38.64 41.42
C LEU A 46 -8.14 38.03 40.09
N ALA A 47 -8.59 38.84 39.13
CA ALA A 47 -9.14 38.34 37.87
C ALA A 47 -8.14 37.48 37.05
N PRO A 48 -6.86 37.84 36.86
CA PRO A 48 -5.87 36.99 36.21
C PRO A 48 -5.57 35.71 37.00
N ALA A 49 -5.59 35.78 38.33
CA ALA A 49 -5.31 34.63 39.21
C ALA A 49 -6.37 33.52 39.07
N ILE A 50 -7.61 33.88 38.72
CA ILE A 50 -8.69 32.90 38.47
C ILE A 50 -8.73 32.46 37.02
N SER A 51 -8.52 33.37 36.07
CA SER A 51 -8.66 33.10 34.63
C SER A 51 -7.56 32.18 34.11
N VAL A 52 -6.31 32.34 34.57
CA VAL A 52 -5.16 31.53 34.10
C VAL A 52 -5.28 30.06 34.50
N PRO A 53 -5.61 29.68 35.75
CA PRO A 53 -5.83 28.26 36.09
C PRO A 53 -7.01 27.64 35.33
N ALA A 54 -8.10 28.37 35.14
CA ALA A 54 -9.26 27.89 34.40
C ALA A 54 -8.90 27.53 32.93
N LEU A 55 -8.08 28.38 32.28
CA LEU A 55 -7.58 28.10 30.93
C LEU A 55 -6.65 26.89 30.92
N LYS A 56 -5.73 26.75 31.89
CA LYS A 56 -4.85 25.59 32.01
C LYS A 56 -5.61 24.28 32.24
N LEU A 57 -6.68 24.34 33.06
CA LEU A 57 -7.52 23.15 33.30
C LEU A 57 -8.20 22.68 32.01
N ARG A 58 -8.64 23.59 31.18
CA ARG A 58 -9.20 23.29 29.86
C ARG A 58 -8.16 22.68 28.93
N ASP A 59 -6.96 23.30 28.83
CA ASP A 59 -5.88 22.80 27.97
C ASP A 59 -5.45 21.40 28.42
N PHE A 60 -5.46 21.12 29.72
CA PHE A 60 -5.24 19.79 30.26
C PHE A 60 -6.32 18.79 29.83
N ALA A 61 -7.61 19.18 29.90
CA ALA A 61 -8.72 18.34 29.48
C ALA A 61 -8.66 18.02 27.97
N GLU A 62 -8.29 19.00 27.13
CA GLU A 62 -8.08 18.79 25.69
C GLU A 62 -6.89 17.82 25.44
N GLY A 63 -5.80 17.97 26.18
CA GLY A 63 -4.66 17.06 26.13
C GLY A 63 -5.02 15.62 26.53
N MET A 64 -5.84 15.44 27.58
CA MET A 64 -6.34 14.13 27.99
C MET A 64 -7.23 13.46 26.93
N ASN A 65 -8.09 14.24 26.24
CA ASN A 65 -8.91 13.70 25.16
C ASN A 65 -8.04 13.24 23.98
N LEU A 66 -7.00 14.00 23.62
CA LEU A 66 -6.06 13.61 22.58
C LEU A 66 -5.30 12.32 22.94
N LEU A 67 -4.81 12.24 24.18
CA LEU A 67 -4.16 11.02 24.69
C LEU A 67 -5.09 9.82 24.63
N ASN A 68 -6.35 9.98 25.03
CA ASN A 68 -7.33 8.90 24.99
C ASN A 68 -7.57 8.42 23.54
N GLU A 69 -7.67 9.33 22.57
CA GLU A 69 -7.79 8.98 21.15
C GLU A 69 -6.58 8.19 20.65
N VAL A 70 -5.36 8.63 21.02
CA VAL A 70 -4.13 7.91 20.65
C VAL A 70 -4.08 6.51 21.29
N VAL A 71 -4.44 6.40 22.58
CA VAL A 71 -4.49 5.15 23.29
C VAL A 71 -5.49 4.18 22.66
N LEU A 72 -6.68 4.66 22.30
CA LEU A 72 -7.69 3.84 21.60
C LEU A 72 -7.16 3.30 20.26
N ARG A 73 -6.49 4.14 19.47
CA ARG A 73 -5.87 3.69 18.20
C ARG A 73 -4.77 2.64 18.43
N ILE A 74 -3.98 2.78 19.49
CA ILE A 74 -2.97 1.76 19.87
C ILE A 74 -3.66 0.45 20.23
N TYR A 75 -4.72 0.49 21.02
CA TYR A 75 -5.49 -0.73 21.37
C TYR A 75 -6.15 -1.36 20.14
N GLU A 76 -6.68 -0.58 19.19
CA GLU A 76 -7.20 -1.12 17.91
C GLU A 76 -6.16 -1.93 17.15
N ILE A 77 -4.87 -1.56 17.24
CA ILE A 77 -3.78 -2.31 16.60
C ILE A 77 -3.40 -3.54 17.45
N ILE A 78 -3.27 -3.39 18.77
CA ILE A 78 -2.83 -4.47 19.66
C ILE A 78 -3.91 -5.56 19.80
N ASP A 79 -5.17 -5.17 19.82
CA ASP A 79 -6.31 -6.09 19.99
C ASP A 79 -6.76 -6.73 18.65
N GLN A 80 -6.06 -6.45 17.54
CA GLN A 80 -6.32 -7.15 16.29
C GLN A 80 -6.10 -8.65 16.50
N LYS A 81 -7.11 -9.42 16.10
CA LYS A 81 -7.02 -10.89 16.16
C LYS A 81 -5.91 -11.38 15.24
N GLU A 82 -4.98 -12.12 15.80
CA GLU A 82 -3.98 -12.82 15.00
C GLU A 82 -4.67 -13.77 14.01
N LEU A 83 -4.08 -13.88 12.80
CA LEU A 83 -4.52 -14.87 11.83
C LEU A 83 -4.39 -16.26 12.46
N ALA A 84 -5.47 -17.04 12.44
CA ALA A 84 -5.48 -18.38 13.03
C ALA A 84 -4.44 -19.27 12.33
N ILE A 85 -3.37 -19.63 13.02
CA ILE A 85 -2.35 -20.54 12.51
C ILE A 85 -2.81 -21.96 12.81
N LYS A 86 -3.21 -22.68 11.76
CA LYS A 86 -3.41 -24.13 11.85
C LYS A 86 -2.16 -24.79 11.27
N ASN A 87 -1.36 -25.40 12.11
CA ASN A 87 -0.27 -26.26 11.64
C ASN A 87 -0.88 -27.57 11.17
N SER A 88 -1.01 -27.74 9.86
CA SER A 88 -1.32 -29.04 9.27
C SER A 88 -0.02 -29.68 8.77
N GLU A 89 0.05 -31.00 8.88
CA GLU A 89 1.15 -31.81 8.32
C GLU A 89 0.91 -32.13 6.84
N GLU A 90 -0.08 -31.49 6.20
CA GLU A 90 -0.38 -31.72 4.78
C GLU A 90 0.76 -31.23 3.89
N GLU A 91 1.29 -32.12 3.09
CA GLU A 91 2.39 -31.85 2.15
C GLU A 91 1.84 -31.17 0.88
N ILE A 92 2.46 -30.04 0.48
CA ILE A 92 2.11 -29.33 -0.75
C ILE A 92 2.56 -30.16 -1.95
N LYS A 93 1.61 -30.60 -2.78
CA LYS A 93 1.88 -31.41 -3.98
C LYS A 93 1.78 -30.55 -5.23
N GLY A 94 2.90 -29.93 -5.62
CA GLY A 94 2.92 -28.98 -6.73
C GLY A 94 2.51 -27.57 -6.30
N TYR A 95 2.40 -26.65 -7.27
CA TYR A 95 2.19 -25.23 -7.00
C TYR A 95 1.02 -24.65 -7.80
N ASP A 96 0.05 -25.48 -8.16
CA ASP A 96 -1.22 -24.99 -8.69
C ASP A 96 -1.91 -24.15 -7.62
N LEU A 97 -2.41 -22.98 -8.01
CA LEU A 97 -3.13 -22.08 -7.14
C LEU A 97 -4.61 -22.10 -7.48
N GLU A 98 -5.44 -22.49 -6.52
CA GLU A 98 -6.88 -22.63 -6.69
C GLU A 98 -7.64 -21.66 -5.79
N PHE A 99 -8.55 -20.91 -6.39
CA PHE A 99 -9.58 -20.13 -5.71
C PHE A 99 -10.92 -20.83 -5.85
N ASN A 100 -11.57 -21.15 -4.73
CA ASN A 100 -12.82 -21.88 -4.70
C ASN A 100 -13.88 -21.06 -3.98
N ASN A 101 -14.79 -20.42 -4.74
CA ASN A 101 -15.90 -19.59 -4.27
C ASN A 101 -15.47 -18.53 -3.25
N VAL A 102 -14.35 -17.84 -3.53
CA VAL A 102 -13.75 -16.89 -2.61
C VAL A 102 -14.50 -15.57 -2.63
N SER A 103 -15.02 -15.14 -1.46
CA SER A 103 -15.54 -13.79 -1.21
C SER A 103 -14.66 -13.08 -0.18
N PHE A 104 -14.55 -11.77 -0.30
CA PHE A 104 -13.74 -10.97 0.61
C PHE A 104 -14.28 -9.54 0.78
N SER A 105 -14.23 -9.05 2.02
CA SER A 105 -14.62 -7.68 2.38
C SER A 105 -13.55 -6.99 3.22
N TYR A 106 -13.29 -5.71 2.93
CA TYR A 106 -12.57 -4.81 3.84
C TYR A 106 -13.59 -4.19 4.80
N GLY A 107 -13.63 -4.68 6.04
CA GLY A 107 -14.68 -4.27 6.98
C GLY A 107 -16.07 -4.64 6.47
N ASN A 108 -16.89 -3.62 6.17
CA ASN A 108 -18.26 -3.81 5.68
C ASN A 108 -18.39 -3.73 4.15
N GLU A 109 -17.33 -3.44 3.43
CA GLU A 109 -17.34 -3.29 1.97
C GLU A 109 -16.92 -4.60 1.30
N GLU A 110 -17.85 -5.26 0.60
CA GLU A 110 -17.58 -6.49 -0.15
C GLU A 110 -16.90 -6.17 -1.48
N VAL A 111 -15.64 -6.60 -1.61
CA VAL A 111 -14.79 -6.33 -2.78
C VAL A 111 -14.74 -7.51 -3.74
N LEU A 112 -14.70 -8.75 -3.23
CA LEU A 112 -14.70 -9.95 -4.06
C LEU A 112 -15.92 -10.81 -3.77
N LYS A 113 -16.54 -11.32 -4.84
CA LYS A 113 -17.82 -12.04 -4.80
C LYS A 113 -17.70 -13.35 -5.57
N ASN A 114 -17.56 -14.45 -4.83
CA ASN A 114 -17.58 -15.81 -5.39
C ASN A 114 -16.55 -16.02 -6.52
N ILE A 115 -15.29 -15.62 -6.29
CA ILE A 115 -14.18 -15.80 -7.22
C ILE A 115 -13.75 -17.28 -7.25
N SER A 116 -13.77 -17.90 -8.44
CA SER A 116 -13.32 -19.27 -8.63
C SER A 116 -12.48 -19.40 -9.90
N PHE A 117 -11.21 -19.80 -9.75
CA PHE A 117 -10.29 -20.10 -10.85
C PHE A 117 -9.15 -20.99 -10.39
N CYS A 118 -8.42 -21.55 -11.35
CA CYS A 118 -7.18 -22.26 -11.12
C CYS A 118 -6.08 -21.65 -11.99
N ALA A 119 -4.95 -21.27 -11.38
CA ALA A 119 -3.72 -20.90 -12.06
C ALA A 119 -2.75 -22.08 -11.96
N LYS A 120 -2.34 -22.63 -13.10
CA LYS A 120 -1.51 -23.83 -13.15
C LYS A 120 -0.04 -23.49 -13.01
N GLN A 121 0.69 -24.42 -12.45
CA GLN A 121 2.16 -24.36 -12.39
C GLN A 121 2.77 -24.24 -13.79
N GLY A 122 3.73 -23.34 -13.94
CA GLY A 122 4.38 -23.05 -15.22
C GLY A 122 3.58 -22.16 -16.15
N GLU A 123 2.40 -21.65 -15.73
CA GLU A 123 1.55 -20.80 -16.53
C GLU A 123 1.41 -19.38 -15.93
N VAL A 124 1.15 -18.43 -16.82
CA VAL A 124 0.84 -17.04 -16.47
C VAL A 124 -0.68 -16.81 -16.53
N THR A 125 -1.28 -16.45 -15.41
CA THR A 125 -2.67 -15.99 -15.31
C THR A 125 -2.69 -14.48 -15.14
N ALA A 126 -3.24 -13.76 -16.13
CA ALA A 126 -3.37 -12.30 -16.09
C ALA A 126 -4.74 -11.90 -15.52
N LEU A 127 -4.73 -10.96 -14.56
CA LEU A 127 -5.92 -10.30 -14.02
C LEU A 127 -6.08 -8.94 -14.68
N VAL A 128 -7.18 -8.73 -15.37
CA VAL A 128 -7.49 -7.53 -16.15
C VAL A 128 -8.82 -6.95 -15.67
N GLY A 129 -9.00 -5.63 -15.72
CA GLY A 129 -10.24 -4.98 -15.32
C GLY A 129 -10.02 -3.51 -14.94
N TYR A 130 -11.09 -2.78 -14.74
CA TYR A 130 -11.04 -1.38 -14.32
C TYR A 130 -10.36 -1.21 -12.94
N SER A 131 -9.90 0.02 -12.66
CA SER A 131 -9.41 0.34 -11.31
C SER A 131 -10.51 0.10 -10.28
N GLY A 132 -10.14 -0.44 -9.12
CA GLY A 132 -11.11 -0.79 -8.06
C GLY A 132 -11.91 -2.09 -8.28
N ALA A 133 -11.71 -2.83 -9.37
CA ALA A 133 -12.45 -4.07 -9.64
C ALA A 133 -12.10 -5.25 -8.70
N GLY A 134 -11.06 -5.13 -7.85
CA GLY A 134 -10.64 -6.17 -6.91
C GLY A 134 -9.39 -6.97 -7.32
N LYS A 135 -8.68 -6.59 -8.40
CA LYS A 135 -7.49 -7.32 -8.89
C LYS A 135 -6.36 -7.41 -7.85
N SER A 136 -5.94 -6.29 -7.28
CA SER A 136 -4.87 -6.28 -6.26
C SER A 136 -5.32 -6.97 -4.97
N THR A 137 -6.61 -6.97 -4.66
CA THR A 137 -7.17 -7.74 -3.55
C THR A 137 -7.00 -9.25 -3.76
N ILE A 138 -7.22 -9.77 -4.98
CA ILE A 138 -6.92 -11.18 -5.31
C ILE A 138 -5.44 -11.46 -5.03
N GLY A 139 -4.55 -10.57 -5.50
CA GLY A 139 -3.10 -10.68 -5.26
C GLY A 139 -2.73 -10.75 -3.79
N THR A 140 -3.34 -9.91 -2.93
CA THR A 140 -3.01 -9.83 -1.50
C THR A 140 -3.57 -11.00 -0.68
N LEU A 141 -4.59 -11.70 -1.17
CA LEU A 141 -5.12 -12.91 -0.53
C LEU A 141 -4.22 -14.12 -0.71
N ILE A 142 -3.40 -14.19 -1.77
CA ILE A 142 -2.51 -15.32 -2.06
C ILE A 142 -1.46 -15.49 -0.97
N PRO A 143 -0.67 -14.47 -0.57
CA PRO A 143 0.26 -14.56 0.54
C PRO A 143 -0.43 -14.53 1.92
N ARG A 144 -1.77 -14.54 1.95
CA ARG A 144 -2.57 -14.49 3.17
C ARG A 144 -2.30 -13.22 4.00
N PHE A 145 -2.17 -12.05 3.35
CA PHE A 145 -2.17 -10.77 4.07
C PHE A 145 -3.53 -10.52 4.73
N TYR A 146 -4.58 -11.12 4.16
CA TYR A 146 -5.93 -11.18 4.71
C TYR A 146 -6.50 -12.59 4.53
N ASP A 147 -7.39 -13.01 5.42
CA ASP A 147 -8.18 -14.23 5.25
C ASP A 147 -9.44 -13.94 4.43
N SER A 148 -9.78 -14.86 3.51
CA SER A 148 -11.06 -14.80 2.79
C SER A 148 -12.24 -14.85 3.77
N SER A 149 -13.29 -14.06 3.50
CA SER A 149 -14.55 -14.07 4.27
C SER A 149 -15.28 -15.38 4.06
N GLU A 150 -15.33 -15.86 2.82
CA GLU A 150 -15.93 -17.13 2.41
C GLU A 150 -15.05 -17.86 1.41
N GLY A 151 -15.32 -19.15 1.22
CA GLY A 151 -14.59 -19.99 0.28
C GLY A 151 -13.21 -20.43 0.79
N SER A 152 -12.36 -20.87 -0.14
CA SER A 152 -11.01 -21.33 0.19
C SER A 152 -10.01 -21.06 -0.92
N ILE A 153 -8.77 -20.77 -0.55
CA ILE A 153 -7.62 -20.68 -1.46
C ILE A 153 -6.70 -21.84 -1.15
N LYS A 154 -6.24 -22.57 -2.18
CA LYS A 154 -5.37 -23.73 -2.04
C LYS A 154 -4.12 -23.58 -2.89
N ILE A 155 -3.02 -24.14 -2.39
CA ILE A 155 -1.76 -24.32 -3.12
C ILE A 155 -1.43 -25.81 -3.12
N GLY A 156 -1.31 -26.39 -4.31
CA GLY A 156 -1.05 -27.83 -4.45
C GLY A 156 -2.05 -28.71 -3.71
N GLY A 157 -3.33 -28.32 -3.68
CA GLY A 157 -4.43 -29.00 -3.00
C GLY A 157 -4.60 -28.65 -1.52
N VAL A 158 -3.61 -28.02 -0.86
CA VAL A 158 -3.65 -27.66 0.57
C VAL A 158 -4.21 -26.26 0.76
N ASN A 159 -5.16 -26.10 1.69
CA ASN A 159 -5.71 -24.77 2.00
C ASN A 159 -4.63 -23.89 2.65
N ILE A 160 -4.46 -22.65 2.14
CA ILE A 160 -3.44 -21.70 2.67
C ILE A 160 -3.62 -21.41 4.17
N LYS A 161 -4.83 -21.52 4.70
CA LYS A 161 -5.12 -21.37 6.15
C LYS A 161 -4.49 -22.49 6.99
N ASN A 162 -4.18 -23.63 6.38
CA ASN A 162 -3.57 -24.79 7.03
C ASN A 162 -2.03 -24.81 6.84
N ILE A 163 -1.47 -23.98 5.98
CA ILE A 163 -0.02 -23.90 5.75
C ILE A 163 0.59 -22.96 6.79
N PRO A 164 1.67 -23.34 7.49
CA PRO A 164 2.42 -22.44 8.36
C PRO A 164 2.87 -21.20 7.60
N ILE A 165 2.74 -20.03 8.21
CA ILE A 165 2.93 -18.74 7.51
C ILE A 165 4.34 -18.59 6.93
N ASN A 166 5.36 -19.08 7.61
CA ASN A 166 6.74 -19.09 7.12
C ASN A 166 6.88 -19.95 5.85
N VAL A 167 6.29 -21.15 5.84
CA VAL A 167 6.28 -22.03 4.66
C VAL A 167 5.50 -21.40 3.52
N LEU A 168 4.35 -20.80 3.80
CA LEU A 168 3.57 -20.07 2.80
C LEU A 168 4.38 -18.92 2.19
N MET A 169 5.00 -18.10 3.04
CA MET A 169 5.81 -16.96 2.60
C MET A 169 7.04 -17.40 1.80
N ASP A 170 7.69 -18.51 2.15
CA ASP A 170 8.84 -19.02 1.40
C ASP A 170 8.47 -19.47 -0.02
N ASN A 171 7.22 -19.92 -0.23
CA ASN A 171 6.72 -20.38 -1.52
C ASN A 171 6.13 -19.27 -2.42
N ILE A 172 6.00 -18.03 -1.93
CA ILE A 172 5.40 -16.92 -2.69
C ILE A 172 6.38 -15.76 -2.79
N ALA A 173 6.68 -15.30 -3.98
CA ALA A 173 7.32 -14.00 -4.23
C ALA A 173 6.26 -12.98 -4.67
N PHE A 174 6.32 -11.77 -4.11
CA PHE A 174 5.44 -10.68 -4.48
C PHE A 174 6.26 -9.48 -4.96
N VAL A 175 5.93 -8.96 -6.13
CA VAL A 175 6.48 -7.70 -6.66
C VAL A 175 5.35 -6.68 -6.65
N PHE A 176 5.45 -5.71 -5.73
CA PHE A 176 4.46 -4.65 -5.57
C PHE A 176 4.61 -3.57 -6.64
N GLN A 177 3.53 -2.85 -6.91
CA GLN A 177 3.50 -1.66 -7.78
C GLN A 177 4.49 -0.60 -7.28
N ASP A 178 4.37 -0.22 -6.01
CA ASP A 178 5.31 0.67 -5.34
C ASP A 178 6.30 -0.16 -4.53
N SER A 179 7.55 -0.14 -4.97
CA SER A 179 8.61 -0.89 -4.30
C SER A 179 9.31 0.00 -3.28
N ASP A 180 8.99 -0.22 -2.01
CA ASP A 180 9.69 0.43 -0.91
C ASP A 180 11.03 -0.22 -0.60
N PHE A 181 11.98 0.61 -0.19
CA PHE A 181 13.30 0.19 0.25
C PHE A 181 13.54 0.64 1.69
N ILE A 182 14.17 -0.24 2.46
CA ILE A 182 14.67 0.14 3.77
C ILE A 182 15.89 1.06 3.60
N THR A 183 16.12 1.96 4.57
CA THR A 183 17.31 2.81 4.61
C THR A 183 18.53 1.97 4.94
N ASP A 184 19.04 1.24 3.96
CA ASP A 184 20.18 0.34 4.01
C ASP A 184 20.84 0.24 2.64
N THR A 185 21.96 -0.47 2.52
CA THR A 185 22.68 -0.66 1.26
C THR A 185 21.82 -1.35 0.20
N VAL A 186 22.14 -1.14 -1.08
CA VAL A 186 21.53 -1.89 -2.19
C VAL A 186 21.69 -3.39 -1.96
N PHE A 187 22.89 -3.81 -1.51
CA PHE A 187 23.16 -5.21 -1.19
C PHE A 187 22.17 -5.78 -0.17
N ASN A 188 22.02 -5.13 0.99
CA ASN A 188 21.11 -5.58 2.04
C ASN A 188 19.66 -5.56 1.61
N ASN A 189 19.27 -4.54 0.84
CA ASN A 189 17.94 -4.45 0.26
C ASN A 189 17.59 -5.63 -0.67
N VAL A 190 18.55 -6.19 -1.38
CA VAL A 190 18.33 -7.39 -2.21
C VAL A 190 18.48 -8.67 -1.37
N ALA A 191 19.52 -8.77 -0.55
CA ALA A 191 19.85 -9.94 0.25
C ALA A 191 18.75 -10.32 1.27
N MET A 192 17.94 -9.36 1.74
CA MET A 192 16.81 -9.61 2.63
C MET A 192 15.76 -10.58 2.06
N ALA A 193 15.74 -10.77 0.74
CA ALA A 193 14.80 -11.69 0.09
C ALA A 193 15.09 -13.17 0.39
N LYS A 194 16.35 -13.51 0.77
CA LYS A 194 16.76 -14.88 1.08
C LYS A 194 17.82 -14.89 2.15
N THR A 195 17.50 -15.40 3.34
CA THR A 195 18.43 -15.53 4.44
C THR A 195 19.65 -16.37 4.05
N GLY A 196 20.85 -15.87 4.38
CA GLY A 196 22.11 -16.58 4.09
C GLY A 196 22.60 -16.47 2.64
N SER A 197 22.00 -15.59 1.81
CA SER A 197 22.50 -15.34 0.45
C SER A 197 23.90 -14.75 0.46
N THR A 198 24.74 -15.22 -0.46
CA THR A 198 26.11 -14.74 -0.65
C THR A 198 26.11 -13.46 -1.52
N LYS A 199 27.26 -12.79 -1.58
CA LYS A 199 27.44 -11.63 -2.47
C LYS A 199 27.28 -12.04 -3.94
N GLU A 200 27.79 -13.20 -4.29
CA GLU A 200 27.69 -13.79 -5.63
C GLU A 200 26.24 -14.06 -6.02
N ASP A 201 25.41 -14.55 -5.10
CA ASP A 201 23.97 -14.80 -5.34
C ASP A 201 23.23 -13.47 -5.62
N VAL A 202 23.50 -12.44 -4.82
CA VAL A 202 22.92 -11.12 -5.00
C VAL A 202 23.32 -10.51 -6.35
N ILE A 203 24.62 -10.56 -6.71
CA ILE A 203 25.09 -10.05 -8.02
C ILE A 203 24.46 -10.83 -9.18
N LYS A 204 24.34 -12.16 -9.06
CA LYS A 204 23.70 -12.99 -10.07
C LYS A 204 22.23 -12.64 -10.27
N ALA A 205 21.50 -12.42 -9.18
CA ALA A 205 20.11 -11.98 -9.23
C ALA A 205 19.98 -10.59 -9.87
N CYS A 206 20.85 -9.64 -9.51
CA CYS A 206 20.87 -8.30 -10.08
C CYS A 206 21.22 -8.28 -11.58
N LYS A 207 22.12 -9.18 -12.03
CA LYS A 207 22.40 -9.33 -13.47
C LYS A 207 21.18 -9.85 -14.24
N LYS A 208 20.50 -10.86 -13.72
CA LYS A 208 19.25 -11.37 -14.30
C LYS A 208 18.14 -10.31 -14.34
N ALA A 209 18.05 -9.49 -13.28
CA ALA A 209 17.10 -8.38 -13.20
C ALA A 209 17.51 -7.13 -14.00
N ARG A 210 18.60 -7.16 -14.77
CA ARG A 210 19.10 -6.03 -15.53
C ARG A 210 19.35 -4.77 -14.68
N CYS A 211 19.74 -4.95 -13.39
CA CYS A 211 20.04 -3.85 -12.49
C CYS A 211 21.51 -3.73 -12.08
N HIS A 212 22.35 -4.71 -12.40
CA HIS A 212 23.78 -4.74 -12.06
C HIS A 212 24.51 -3.51 -12.59
N ASP A 213 24.34 -3.17 -13.86
CA ASP A 213 25.13 -2.16 -14.55
C ASP A 213 24.90 -0.75 -14.00
N PHE A 214 23.65 -0.41 -13.65
CA PHE A 214 23.40 0.88 -13.01
C PHE A 214 23.83 0.89 -11.54
N ILE A 215 23.71 -0.24 -10.82
CA ILE A 215 24.20 -0.33 -9.43
C ILE A 215 25.72 -0.09 -9.37
N GLU A 216 26.49 -0.66 -10.29
CA GLU A 216 27.94 -0.42 -10.37
C GLU A 216 28.31 1.07 -10.62
N LYS A 217 27.42 1.83 -11.29
CA LYS A 217 27.59 3.28 -11.54
C LYS A 217 27.22 4.14 -10.34
N LEU A 218 26.57 3.59 -9.31
CA LEU A 218 26.29 4.34 -8.07
C LEU A 218 27.59 4.65 -7.32
N PRO A 219 27.66 5.75 -6.55
CA PRO A 219 28.89 6.22 -5.90
C PRO A 219 29.66 5.16 -5.09
N ASN A 220 28.94 4.23 -4.44
CA ASN A 220 29.52 3.14 -3.67
C ASN A 220 29.06 1.76 -4.17
N GLY A 221 28.58 1.66 -5.44
CA GLY A 221 28.07 0.42 -6.00
C GLY A 221 27.00 -0.23 -5.12
N TYR A 222 27.14 -1.52 -4.85
CA TYR A 222 26.25 -2.28 -3.96
C TYR A 222 26.22 -1.79 -2.51
N ASN A 223 27.21 -1.02 -2.06
CA ASN A 223 27.25 -0.44 -0.71
C ASN A 223 26.56 0.93 -0.64
N THR A 224 26.01 1.42 -1.72
CA THR A 224 25.24 2.67 -1.74
C THR A 224 23.99 2.51 -0.89
N VAL A 225 23.78 3.44 0.06
CA VAL A 225 22.60 3.43 0.96
C VAL A 225 21.42 4.07 0.23
N LEU A 226 20.31 3.34 0.14
CA LEU A 226 19.05 3.82 -0.41
C LEU A 226 18.27 4.65 0.62
N GLY A 227 17.46 5.60 0.18
CA GLY A 227 16.56 6.37 1.03
C GLY A 227 17.12 7.67 1.61
N LYS A 228 18.45 7.93 1.59
CA LYS A 228 19.08 9.18 2.03
C LYS A 228 19.86 9.85 0.90
N GLY A 229 19.16 10.66 0.09
CA GLY A 229 19.82 11.43 -0.98
C GLY A 229 20.19 10.63 -2.22
N THR A 230 19.92 9.34 -2.27
CA THR A 230 20.06 8.51 -3.47
C THR A 230 18.74 8.46 -4.19
N TYR A 231 18.65 9.09 -5.35
CA TYR A 231 17.48 9.07 -6.21
C TYR A 231 17.67 7.97 -7.26
N LEU A 232 16.81 6.94 -7.17
CA LEU A 232 16.64 5.94 -8.22
C LEU A 232 15.39 6.28 -9.04
N SER A 233 15.48 6.10 -10.36
CA SER A 233 14.30 6.18 -11.24
C SER A 233 13.27 5.10 -10.85
N GLY A 234 12.01 5.26 -11.25
CA GLY A 234 10.99 4.24 -11.03
C GLY A 234 11.39 2.87 -11.59
N GLY A 235 12.00 2.84 -12.79
CA GLY A 235 12.49 1.63 -13.44
C GLY A 235 13.64 0.94 -12.71
N GLU A 236 14.59 1.72 -12.20
CA GLU A 236 15.68 1.18 -11.40
C GLU A 236 15.18 0.56 -10.10
N LYS A 237 14.26 1.23 -9.41
CA LYS A 237 13.60 0.69 -8.21
C LYS A 237 12.92 -0.64 -8.50
N GLN A 238 12.15 -0.70 -9.55
CA GLN A 238 11.40 -1.90 -9.90
C GLN A 238 12.32 -3.06 -10.32
N ARG A 239 13.41 -2.80 -11.05
CA ARG A 239 14.41 -3.83 -11.34
C ARG A 239 15.10 -4.38 -10.09
N ILE A 240 15.33 -3.56 -9.06
CA ILE A 240 15.80 -4.04 -7.75
C ILE A 240 14.73 -4.93 -7.07
N ALA A 241 13.44 -4.56 -7.15
CA ALA A 241 12.37 -5.41 -6.63
C ALA A 241 12.26 -6.76 -7.37
N VAL A 242 12.44 -6.76 -8.70
CA VAL A 242 12.54 -7.98 -9.50
C VAL A 242 13.78 -8.80 -9.09
N ALA A 243 14.92 -8.17 -8.81
CA ALA A 243 16.10 -8.87 -8.29
C ALA A 243 15.85 -9.58 -6.96
N ARG A 244 15.07 -8.95 -6.04
CA ARG A 244 14.59 -9.59 -4.80
C ARG A 244 13.79 -10.86 -5.11
N ALA A 245 12.84 -10.77 -6.05
CA ALA A 245 12.00 -11.92 -6.42
C ALA A 245 12.81 -13.05 -7.10
N ILE A 246 13.78 -12.69 -7.95
CA ILE A 246 14.71 -13.67 -8.57
C ILE A 246 15.59 -14.35 -7.51
N LEU A 247 16.12 -13.57 -6.53
CA LEU A 247 16.95 -14.12 -5.47
C LEU A 247 16.16 -15.07 -4.55
N LYS A 248 14.92 -14.72 -4.25
CA LYS A 248 14.01 -15.55 -3.46
C LYS A 248 13.71 -16.87 -4.14
N ASP A 249 13.55 -16.85 -5.45
CA ASP A 249 13.27 -18.01 -6.32
C ASP A 249 12.07 -18.86 -5.88
N ALA A 250 11.00 -18.19 -5.41
CA ALA A 250 9.77 -18.84 -4.99
C ALA A 250 9.00 -19.42 -6.19
N PRO A 251 8.31 -20.56 -6.03
CA PRO A 251 7.56 -21.23 -7.11
C PRO A 251 6.28 -20.51 -7.53
N ILE A 252 5.70 -19.68 -6.66
CA ILE A 252 4.53 -18.86 -6.95
C ILE A 252 4.96 -17.39 -6.99
N LEU A 253 4.54 -16.68 -8.02
CA LEU A 253 4.87 -15.29 -8.25
C LEU A 253 3.61 -14.44 -8.40
N VAL A 254 3.51 -13.38 -7.63
CA VAL A 254 2.46 -12.36 -7.79
C VAL A 254 3.12 -11.07 -8.24
N LEU A 255 2.72 -10.57 -9.39
CA LEU A 255 3.19 -9.31 -9.97
C LEU A 255 2.04 -8.29 -9.98
N ASP A 256 2.17 -7.23 -9.19
CA ASP A 256 1.20 -6.13 -9.18
C ASP A 256 1.80 -4.93 -9.93
N GLU A 257 1.27 -4.65 -11.12
CA GLU A 257 1.62 -3.50 -11.97
C GLU A 257 3.13 -3.28 -12.18
N ALA A 258 3.89 -4.36 -12.40
CA ALA A 258 5.36 -4.34 -12.44
C ALA A 258 5.98 -3.55 -13.63
N THR A 259 5.23 -2.75 -14.39
CA THR A 259 5.69 -2.19 -15.69
C THR A 259 5.24 -0.76 -16.00
N SER A 260 4.99 0.11 -15.02
CA SER A 260 4.53 1.48 -15.27
C SER A 260 5.69 2.46 -15.50
N PHE A 261 6.39 2.42 -16.66
CA PHE A 261 7.46 3.37 -17.00
C PHE A 261 7.19 4.13 -18.29
N ALA A 262 7.62 5.40 -18.33
CA ALA A 262 7.52 6.28 -19.49
C ALA A 262 8.67 6.13 -20.50
N ASP A 263 9.73 5.36 -20.18
CA ASP A 263 10.96 5.25 -20.98
C ASP A 263 11.06 3.87 -21.63
N SER A 264 11.16 3.84 -22.97
CA SER A 264 11.20 2.64 -23.80
C SER A 264 12.41 1.74 -23.54
N GLU A 265 13.58 2.29 -23.19
CA GLU A 265 14.77 1.52 -22.84
C GLU A 265 14.56 0.77 -21.51
N ASN A 266 14.02 1.45 -20.52
CA ASN A 266 13.69 0.85 -19.23
C ASN A 266 12.60 -0.23 -19.36
N GLU A 267 11.64 -0.05 -20.27
CA GLU A 267 10.61 -1.05 -20.55
C GLU A 267 11.20 -2.34 -21.12
N TYR A 268 12.09 -2.25 -22.11
CA TYR A 268 12.78 -3.40 -22.70
C TYR A 268 13.56 -4.20 -21.64
N LEU A 269 14.40 -3.51 -20.85
CA LEU A 269 15.17 -4.13 -19.78
C LEU A 269 14.29 -4.79 -18.72
N MET A 270 13.14 -4.18 -18.41
CA MET A 270 12.19 -4.76 -17.48
C MET A 270 11.52 -6.02 -18.05
N GLN A 271 11.14 -6.03 -19.31
CA GLN A 271 10.56 -7.20 -19.96
C GLN A 271 11.53 -8.39 -19.98
N GLU A 272 12.81 -8.13 -20.27
CA GLU A 272 13.85 -9.16 -20.16
C GLU A 272 13.97 -9.72 -18.72
N ALA A 273 13.97 -8.83 -17.72
CA ALA A 273 14.04 -9.23 -16.31
C ALA A 273 12.81 -10.06 -15.88
N LEU A 274 11.61 -9.65 -16.31
CA LEU A 274 10.37 -10.38 -16.04
C LEU A 274 10.34 -11.72 -16.74
N SER A 275 10.80 -11.81 -18.00
CA SER A 275 10.84 -13.09 -18.74
C SER A 275 11.74 -14.13 -18.07
N GLU A 276 12.83 -13.69 -17.40
CA GLU A 276 13.66 -14.59 -16.59
C GLU A 276 12.96 -14.99 -15.28
N LEU A 277 12.20 -14.07 -14.68
CA LEU A 277 11.56 -14.29 -13.39
C LEU A 277 10.39 -15.28 -13.47
N VAL A 278 9.60 -15.27 -14.56
CA VAL A 278 8.36 -16.06 -14.71
C VAL A 278 8.59 -17.52 -15.09
N LYS A 279 9.82 -17.91 -15.51
CA LYS A 279 10.11 -19.27 -15.98
C LYS A 279 9.76 -20.31 -14.94
N ASP A 280 9.01 -21.33 -15.36
CA ASP A 280 8.63 -22.52 -14.58
C ASP A 280 7.85 -22.23 -13.27
N LYS A 281 7.28 -21.04 -13.14
CA LYS A 281 6.54 -20.61 -11.94
C LYS A 281 5.04 -20.51 -12.20
N THR A 282 4.24 -20.62 -11.13
CA THR A 282 2.83 -20.23 -11.14
C THR A 282 2.75 -18.73 -11.02
N VAL A 283 2.30 -18.03 -12.07
CA VAL A 283 2.34 -16.57 -12.10
C VAL A 283 0.93 -16.00 -12.10
N ILE A 284 0.67 -15.12 -11.14
CA ILE A 284 -0.49 -14.23 -11.14
C ILE A 284 0.01 -12.84 -11.46
N MET A 285 -0.48 -12.26 -12.55
CA MET A 285 -0.06 -10.95 -13.02
C MET A 285 -1.27 -10.00 -13.05
N ILE A 286 -1.19 -8.92 -12.28
CA ILE A 286 -2.15 -7.83 -12.35
C ILE A 286 -1.65 -6.90 -13.44
N ALA A 287 -2.31 -6.93 -14.59
CA ALA A 287 -1.79 -6.34 -15.81
C ALA A 287 -2.48 -5.01 -16.12
N HIS A 288 -1.65 -4.01 -16.42
CA HIS A 288 -2.05 -2.70 -16.94
C HIS A 288 -1.46 -2.41 -18.34
N ARG A 289 -0.64 -3.33 -18.91
CA ARG A 289 -0.03 -3.17 -20.23
C ARG A 289 -0.37 -4.33 -21.18
N LEU A 290 -0.58 -3.98 -22.45
CA LEU A 290 -0.99 -4.88 -23.53
C LEU A 290 -0.04 -6.05 -23.74
N ASN A 291 1.27 -5.76 -23.87
CA ASN A 291 2.28 -6.78 -24.25
C ASN A 291 2.35 -7.95 -23.26
N THR A 292 2.07 -7.69 -22.00
CA THR A 292 2.10 -8.71 -20.94
C THR A 292 0.83 -9.57 -20.92
N ILE A 293 -0.30 -9.00 -21.36
CA ILE A 293 -1.61 -9.66 -21.38
C ILE A 293 -1.73 -10.61 -22.57
N GLU A 294 -1.22 -10.22 -23.73
CA GLU A 294 -1.35 -11.00 -24.99
C GLU A 294 -0.73 -12.40 -24.89
N HIS A 295 0.35 -12.54 -24.13
CA HIS A 295 1.10 -13.80 -23.99
C HIS A 295 0.69 -14.64 -22.76
N ALA A 296 -0.32 -14.21 -22.00
CA ALA A 296 -0.79 -14.96 -20.84
C ALA A 296 -1.52 -16.25 -21.28
N ASN A 297 -1.25 -17.33 -20.53
CA ASN A 297 -1.90 -18.63 -20.77
C ASN A 297 -3.41 -18.57 -20.45
N GLN A 298 -3.79 -17.73 -19.46
CA GLN A 298 -5.15 -17.46 -19.06
C GLN A 298 -5.32 -15.99 -18.74
N ILE A 299 -6.43 -15.40 -19.17
CA ILE A 299 -6.83 -14.05 -18.83
C ILE A 299 -8.15 -14.12 -18.05
N LEU A 300 -8.22 -13.45 -16.91
CA LEU A 300 -9.41 -13.29 -16.09
C LEU A 300 -9.79 -11.83 -16.07
N VAL A 301 -10.95 -11.51 -16.61
CA VAL A 301 -11.50 -10.15 -16.59
C VAL A 301 -12.33 -9.97 -15.33
N ILE A 302 -11.87 -9.07 -14.45
CA ILE A 302 -12.54 -8.80 -13.19
C ILE A 302 -13.40 -7.54 -13.35
N SER A 303 -14.69 -7.66 -13.02
CA SER A 303 -15.65 -6.56 -12.97
C SER A 303 -16.54 -6.72 -11.75
N ASP A 304 -16.74 -5.63 -11.00
CA ASP A 304 -17.60 -5.58 -9.81
C ASP A 304 -17.34 -6.71 -8.79
N GLY A 305 -16.07 -7.07 -8.62
CA GLY A 305 -15.64 -8.13 -7.71
C GLY A 305 -15.89 -9.56 -8.21
N LYS A 306 -16.24 -9.75 -9.48
CA LYS A 306 -16.51 -11.07 -10.10
C LYS A 306 -15.63 -11.31 -11.32
N ILE A 307 -15.42 -12.57 -11.67
CA ILE A 307 -14.84 -12.93 -12.98
C ILE A 307 -15.96 -12.80 -14.02
N ALA A 308 -15.90 -11.74 -14.84
CA ALA A 308 -16.85 -11.48 -15.89
C ALA A 308 -16.56 -12.27 -17.16
N GLU A 309 -15.27 -12.39 -17.52
CA GLU A 309 -14.82 -13.12 -18.72
C GLU A 309 -13.57 -13.91 -18.39
N ARG A 310 -13.36 -15.03 -19.10
CA ARG A 310 -12.20 -15.92 -18.99
C ARG A 310 -11.85 -16.50 -20.34
N GLY A 311 -10.57 -16.47 -20.70
CA GLY A 311 -10.09 -17.06 -21.95
C GLY A 311 -8.64 -16.72 -22.24
N LYS A 312 -8.21 -16.98 -23.47
CA LYS A 312 -6.97 -16.47 -24.05
C LYS A 312 -7.23 -15.15 -24.76
N HIS A 313 -6.17 -14.41 -25.06
CA HIS A 313 -6.25 -13.13 -25.78
C HIS A 313 -7.09 -13.22 -27.06
N GLU A 314 -6.80 -14.21 -27.92
CA GLU A 314 -7.47 -14.38 -29.21
C GLU A 314 -8.99 -14.60 -29.05
N ASP A 315 -9.36 -15.46 -28.09
CA ASP A 315 -10.78 -15.80 -27.83
C ASP A 315 -11.56 -14.58 -27.31
N LEU A 316 -10.94 -13.84 -26.38
CA LEU A 316 -11.58 -12.67 -25.73
C LEU A 316 -11.69 -11.45 -26.66
N ILE A 317 -10.75 -11.29 -27.61
CA ILE A 317 -10.85 -10.25 -28.65
C ILE A 317 -12.02 -10.55 -29.58
N LEU A 318 -12.23 -11.83 -29.96
CA LEU A 318 -13.33 -12.25 -30.82
C LEU A 318 -14.70 -12.14 -30.14
N ALA A 319 -14.76 -12.33 -28.81
CA ALA A 319 -15.99 -12.25 -28.04
C ALA A 319 -16.59 -10.84 -27.96
N ASP A 320 -15.84 -9.79 -28.32
CA ASP A 320 -16.25 -8.36 -28.33
C ASP A 320 -16.84 -7.87 -26.99
N GLY A 321 -16.29 -8.39 -25.89
CA GLY A 321 -16.76 -8.15 -24.54
C GLY A 321 -16.06 -6.99 -23.81
N ILE A 322 -15.97 -7.12 -22.47
CA ILE A 322 -15.29 -6.15 -21.59
C ILE A 322 -13.79 -6.13 -21.89
N TYR A 323 -13.19 -7.31 -22.12
CA TYR A 323 -11.78 -7.43 -22.45
C TYR A 323 -11.39 -6.62 -23.68
N LYS A 324 -12.11 -6.76 -24.78
CA LYS A 324 -11.83 -6.03 -26.01
C LYS A 324 -11.91 -4.52 -25.81
N ARG A 325 -12.93 -4.05 -25.08
CA ARG A 325 -13.09 -2.62 -24.78
C ARG A 325 -11.91 -2.08 -23.97
N LEU A 326 -11.44 -2.82 -22.95
CA LEU A 326 -10.26 -2.47 -22.16
C LEU A 326 -9.01 -2.48 -23.03
N PHE A 327 -8.86 -3.50 -23.87
CA PHE A 327 -7.74 -3.64 -24.80
C PHE A 327 -7.66 -2.46 -25.77
N ASP A 328 -8.78 -2.05 -26.35
CA ASP A 328 -8.84 -0.91 -27.27
C ASP A 328 -8.50 0.43 -26.57
N ILE A 329 -8.90 0.59 -25.31
CA ILE A 329 -8.54 1.75 -24.49
C ILE A 329 -7.01 1.76 -24.26
N TYR A 330 -6.43 0.65 -23.82
CA TYR A 330 -4.98 0.55 -23.58
C TYR A 330 -4.17 0.78 -24.87
N LYS A 331 -4.64 0.25 -26.00
CA LYS A 331 -3.98 0.46 -27.30
C LYS A 331 -3.98 1.94 -27.71
N LYS A 332 -5.09 2.64 -27.52
CA LYS A 332 -5.18 4.08 -27.79
C LYS A 332 -4.24 4.87 -26.88
N THR A 333 -4.18 4.56 -25.60
CA THR A 333 -3.32 5.27 -24.63
C THR A 333 -1.84 5.11 -24.98
N ASN A 334 -1.40 3.90 -25.39
CA ASN A 334 -0.02 3.66 -25.80
C ASN A 334 0.35 4.40 -27.10
N ILE A 335 -0.57 4.50 -28.06
CA ILE A 335 -0.34 5.28 -29.29
C ILE A 335 -0.15 6.77 -28.96
N TRP A 336 -0.97 7.34 -28.08
CA TRP A 336 -0.84 8.73 -27.66
C TRP A 336 0.48 9.02 -26.93
N GLN A 337 1.00 8.08 -26.14
CA GLN A 337 2.31 8.22 -25.49
C GLN A 337 3.45 8.23 -26.51
N MET A 338 3.41 7.36 -27.53
CA MET A 338 4.42 7.34 -28.61
C MET A 338 4.41 8.61 -29.47
N ASP A 339 3.23 9.18 -29.74
CA ASP A 339 3.10 10.42 -30.52
C ASP A 339 3.63 11.64 -29.75
N ILE A 340 3.52 11.68 -28.43
CA ILE A 340 4.06 12.76 -27.58
C ILE A 340 5.59 12.68 -27.52
N GLU A 341 6.16 11.49 -27.33
CA GLU A 341 7.61 11.27 -27.32
C GLU A 341 8.25 11.55 -28.69
N GLY A 342 7.54 11.28 -29.79
CA GLY A 342 7.98 11.62 -31.15
C GLY A 342 8.01 13.12 -31.42
N SER A 343 7.14 13.90 -30.78
CA SER A 343 7.05 15.37 -30.97
C SER A 343 7.98 16.16 -30.05
N GLU A 344 8.57 15.61 -29.03
CA GLU A 344 9.59 16.24 -28.17
C GLU A 344 11.03 16.04 -28.68
N ASN A 345 11.24 15.18 -29.69
CA ASN A 345 12.54 14.91 -30.32
C ASN A 345 12.71 15.53 -31.70
N GLU A 346 11.79 16.36 -32.16
CA GLU A 346 11.94 17.28 -33.31
C GLU A 346 12.14 18.73 -32.82
#